data_2b4bae07c944bca1a3ad34174e60296a
#
_entry.id   2b4bae07c944bca1a3ad34174e60296a
#
_cell.length_a   1.000
_cell.length_b   1.000
_cell.length_c   1.000
_cell.angle_alpha   90.00
_cell.angle_beta   90.00
_cell.angle_gamma   90.00
#
_symmetry.space_group_name_H-M   'P 1'
#
loop_
_entity.id
_entity.type
_entity.pdbx_description
1 polymer ?
#
loop_
_entity_poly.entity_id
_entity_poly.type
_entity_poly.pdbx_seq_one_letter_code
_entity_poly.pdbx_strand_id
1 'polypeptide(L)'
;DIYVTGNLGDSFTGLSILKNIIRTNSRLEKYFIDKYFSPELHIKFIKKLKEVASSSIDISDGLFADLKKLINKQKLSYKIYLNKIPISKQLLKLILNKKFKKIKFISNGDDYQILFTAPKFNQKKIRDFSLKNKIRITKIGIMTDNKHKSIILDGAGRRISLKNKGYFHTFWPS
;
A
#
# COMPACT_ATOMS: atom_id res chain seq x y z
N ASP A 1 -5.36 -14.46 1.76
CA ASP A 1 -4.63 -13.58 0.84
C ASP A 1 -4.73 -12.12 1.29
N ILE A 2 -3.71 -11.33 1.00
CA ILE A 2 -3.65 -9.89 1.30
C ILE A 2 -3.69 -9.11 -0.02
N TYR A 3 -4.56 -8.12 -0.09
CA TYR A 3 -4.79 -7.31 -1.29
C TYR A 3 -4.71 -5.83 -0.99
N VAL A 4 -4.36 -5.04 -2.02
CA VAL A 4 -4.50 -3.57 -2.02
C VAL A 4 -5.20 -3.10 -3.30
N THR A 5 -5.94 -2.01 -3.20
CA THR A 5 -6.46 -1.29 -4.38
C THR A 5 -5.43 -0.30 -4.91
N GLY A 6 -5.62 0.19 -6.13
CA GLY A 6 -4.86 1.29 -6.72
C GLY A 6 -3.34 1.12 -6.76
N ASN A 7 -2.65 2.24 -6.64
CA ASN A 7 -1.18 2.34 -6.54
C ASN A 7 -0.81 2.97 -5.20
N LEU A 8 0.36 2.62 -4.67
CA LEU A 8 0.86 3.14 -3.41
C LEU A 8 2.09 4.03 -3.60
N GLY A 9 2.24 5.02 -2.72
CA GLY A 9 3.40 5.89 -2.61
C GLY A 9 3.34 7.17 -3.45
N ASP A 10 2.31 7.37 -4.25
CA ASP A 10 2.16 8.58 -5.06
C ASP A 10 1.87 9.80 -4.18
N SER A 11 0.98 9.69 -3.20
CA SER A 11 0.63 10.77 -2.28
C SER A 11 1.79 11.20 -1.41
N PHE A 12 2.51 10.26 -0.82
CA PHE A 12 3.74 10.58 -0.07
C PHE A 12 4.81 11.24 -0.94
N THR A 13 4.90 10.87 -2.22
CA THR A 13 5.79 11.53 -3.17
C THR A 13 5.39 12.98 -3.37
N GLY A 14 4.08 13.27 -3.54
CA GLY A 14 3.54 14.62 -3.64
C GLY A 14 3.85 15.48 -2.41
N LEU A 15 3.60 14.95 -1.22
CA LEU A 15 3.97 15.60 0.04
C LEU A 15 5.48 15.88 0.14
N SER A 16 6.31 14.93 -0.29
CA SER A 16 7.78 15.08 -0.28
C SER A 16 8.26 16.16 -1.25
N ILE A 17 7.56 16.35 -2.38
CA ILE A 17 7.82 17.44 -3.32
C ILE A 17 7.42 18.79 -2.71
N LEU A 18 6.21 18.90 -2.13
CA LEU A 18 5.74 20.10 -1.45
C LEU A 18 6.68 20.55 -0.32
N LYS A 19 7.27 19.59 0.39
CA LYS A 19 8.29 19.83 1.42
C LYS A 19 9.72 20.06 0.89
N ASN A 20 9.90 20.16 -0.43
CA ASN A 20 11.22 20.30 -1.08
C ASN A 20 12.23 19.16 -0.77
N ILE A 21 11.75 18.01 -0.29
CA ILE A 21 12.59 16.82 0.00
C ILE A 21 12.94 16.08 -1.31
N ILE A 22 12.02 16.06 -2.27
CA ILE A 22 12.20 15.45 -3.58
C ILE A 22 11.99 16.53 -4.65
N ARG A 23 12.94 16.60 -5.61
CA ARG A 23 12.84 17.47 -6.78
C ARG A 23 12.79 16.61 -8.04
N THR A 24 11.91 16.98 -8.97
CA THR A 24 11.75 16.32 -10.27
C THR A 24 11.34 17.35 -11.33
N ASN A 25 10.94 16.92 -12.53
CA ASN A 25 10.46 17.86 -13.53
C ASN A 25 8.99 18.26 -13.24
N SER A 26 8.58 19.42 -13.76
CA SER A 26 7.26 20.03 -13.52
C SER A 26 6.08 19.09 -13.82
N ARG A 27 6.19 18.24 -14.86
CA ARG A 27 5.13 17.27 -15.20
C ARG A 27 4.92 16.20 -14.11
N LEU A 28 6.00 15.67 -13.54
CA LEU A 28 5.93 14.69 -12.47
C LEU A 28 5.55 15.35 -11.15
N GLU A 29 6.03 16.58 -10.89
CA GLU A 29 5.62 17.37 -9.72
C GLU A 29 4.11 17.56 -9.70
N LYS A 30 3.53 18.10 -10.78
CA LYS A 30 2.09 18.27 -10.89
C LYS A 30 1.35 16.96 -10.65
N TYR A 31 1.75 15.86 -11.29
CA TYR A 31 1.11 14.55 -11.12
C TYR A 31 1.06 14.10 -9.66
N PHE A 32 2.20 14.16 -8.94
CA PHE A 32 2.26 13.69 -7.56
C PHE A 32 1.56 14.62 -6.58
N ILE A 33 1.65 15.93 -6.79
CA ILE A 33 0.94 16.93 -5.99
C ILE A 33 -0.57 16.76 -6.14
N ASP A 34 -1.06 16.53 -7.37
CA ASP A 34 -2.48 16.23 -7.62
C ASP A 34 -2.92 14.95 -6.89
N LYS A 35 -2.09 13.91 -6.85
CA LYS A 35 -2.38 12.66 -6.11
C LYS A 35 -2.42 12.86 -4.59
N TYR A 36 -1.61 13.76 -4.05
CA TYR A 36 -1.64 14.11 -2.63
C TYR A 36 -2.93 14.84 -2.25
N PHE A 37 -3.34 15.86 -3.01
CA PHE A 37 -4.55 16.64 -2.73
C PHE A 37 -5.85 15.95 -3.13
N SER A 38 -5.81 15.06 -4.10
CA SER A 38 -6.98 14.35 -4.63
C SER A 38 -6.70 12.87 -4.82
N PRO A 39 -6.62 12.09 -3.71
CA PRO A 39 -6.42 10.65 -3.78
C PRO A 39 -7.61 9.96 -4.45
N GLU A 40 -7.34 8.90 -5.20
CA GLU A 40 -8.36 8.13 -5.90
C GLU A 40 -9.13 7.22 -4.92
N LEU A 41 -10.41 7.50 -4.69
CA LEU A 41 -11.25 6.71 -3.80
C LEU A 41 -12.08 5.67 -4.58
N HIS A 42 -12.00 4.41 -4.18
CA HIS A 42 -12.69 3.30 -4.85
C HIS A 42 -14.07 2.99 -4.24
N ILE A 43 -14.99 3.97 -4.21
CA ILE A 43 -16.32 3.88 -3.58
C ILE A 43 -17.12 2.67 -4.06
N LYS A 44 -17.06 2.35 -5.38
CA LYS A 44 -17.75 1.18 -5.94
C LYS A 44 -17.25 -0.13 -5.33
N PHE A 45 -15.96 -0.21 -4.99
CA PHE A 45 -15.40 -1.40 -4.37
C PHE A 45 -15.77 -1.51 -2.89
N ILE A 46 -15.93 -0.39 -2.17
CA ILE A 46 -16.35 -0.39 -0.76
C ILE A 46 -17.67 -1.15 -0.59
N LYS A 47 -18.63 -0.94 -1.49
CA LYS A 47 -19.91 -1.67 -1.47
C LYS A 47 -19.76 -3.17 -1.67
N LYS A 48 -18.76 -3.60 -2.46
CA LYS A 48 -18.47 -5.02 -2.73
C LYS A 48 -17.57 -5.65 -1.67
N LEU A 49 -16.83 -4.85 -0.94
CA LEU A 49 -15.80 -5.31 0.00
C LEU A 49 -16.36 -6.28 1.05
N LYS A 50 -17.55 -5.98 1.61
CA LYS A 50 -18.24 -6.85 2.59
C LYS A 50 -18.54 -8.26 2.10
N GLU A 51 -18.61 -8.48 0.77
CA GLU A 51 -18.90 -9.80 0.21
C GLU A 51 -17.63 -10.65 -0.04
N VAL A 52 -16.46 -10.02 -0.06
CA VAL A 52 -15.22 -10.70 -0.45
C VAL A 52 -14.12 -10.63 0.61
N ALA A 53 -14.11 -9.61 1.46
CA ALA A 53 -13.08 -9.40 2.45
C ALA A 53 -13.42 -10.04 3.80
N SER A 54 -12.41 -10.54 4.49
CA SER A 54 -12.48 -10.95 5.90
C SER A 54 -12.22 -9.77 6.84
N SER A 55 -11.34 -8.85 6.44
CA SER A 55 -11.03 -7.61 7.17
C SER A 55 -10.50 -6.57 6.19
N SER A 56 -10.66 -5.29 6.54
CA SER A 56 -10.18 -4.19 5.70
C SER A 56 -9.84 -2.96 6.53
N ILE A 57 -8.94 -2.13 6.00
CA ILE A 57 -8.54 -0.83 6.53
C ILE A 57 -8.10 0.05 5.35
N ASP A 58 -8.21 1.36 5.47
CA ASP A 58 -7.57 2.30 4.55
C ASP A 58 -6.06 2.41 4.82
N ILE A 59 -5.29 2.80 3.81
CA ILE A 59 -3.86 3.07 3.94
C ILE A 59 -3.67 4.56 4.16
N SER A 60 -3.67 4.98 5.41
CA SER A 60 -3.48 6.37 5.85
C SER A 60 -2.12 6.61 6.50
N ASP A 61 -1.59 5.67 7.27
CA ASP A 61 -0.26 5.78 7.91
C ASP A 61 0.84 5.05 7.13
N GLY A 62 0.46 4.33 6.10
CA GLY A 62 1.35 3.54 5.24
C GLY A 62 1.13 2.04 5.34
N LEU A 63 1.42 1.35 4.25
CA LEU A 63 1.07 -0.06 4.07
C LEU A 63 1.40 -0.95 5.27
N PHE A 64 2.59 -0.84 5.84
CA PHE A 64 3.04 -1.74 6.90
C PHE A 64 2.50 -1.35 8.28
N ALA A 65 2.27 -0.05 8.52
CA ALA A 65 1.65 0.44 9.74
C ALA A 65 0.19 -0.03 9.80
N ASP A 66 -0.55 0.17 8.71
CA ASP A 66 -1.95 -0.18 8.63
C ASP A 66 -2.17 -1.70 8.55
N LEU A 67 -1.26 -2.45 7.90
CA LEU A 67 -1.28 -3.91 7.95
C LEU A 67 -1.10 -4.42 9.39
N LYS A 68 -0.25 -3.79 10.18
CA LYS A 68 -0.08 -4.13 11.59
C LYS A 68 -1.34 -3.84 12.40
N LYS A 69 -2.01 -2.71 12.14
CA LYS A 69 -3.31 -2.38 12.77
C LYS A 69 -4.39 -3.37 12.35
N LEU A 70 -4.44 -3.76 11.07
CA LEU A 70 -5.40 -4.72 10.54
C LEU A 70 -5.30 -6.08 11.26
N ILE A 71 -4.08 -6.52 11.61
CA ILE A 71 -3.84 -7.75 12.37
C ILE A 71 -4.24 -7.59 13.84
N ASN A 72 -4.07 -6.41 14.42
CA ASN A 72 -4.51 -5.96 15.73
C ASN A 72 -4.50 -7.05 16.81
N LYS A 73 -3.32 -7.45 17.27
CA LYS A 73 -3.12 -8.47 18.34
C LYS A 73 -3.66 -9.86 18.05
N GLN A 74 -4.22 -10.12 16.87
CA GLN A 74 -4.56 -11.47 16.46
C GLN A 74 -3.28 -12.31 16.36
N LYS A 75 -3.38 -13.59 16.68
CA LYS A 75 -2.26 -14.54 16.57
C LYS A 75 -1.99 -14.87 15.08
N LEU A 76 -1.69 -13.84 14.28
CA LEU A 76 -1.44 -13.92 12.85
C LEU A 76 -0.12 -13.24 12.49
N SER A 77 0.47 -13.74 11.42
CA SER A 77 1.64 -13.17 10.77
C SER A 77 1.36 -12.97 9.28
N TYR A 78 2.29 -12.39 8.54
CA TYR A 78 2.14 -12.18 7.11
C TYR A 78 3.43 -12.43 6.34
N LYS A 79 3.26 -12.76 5.06
CA LYS A 79 4.31 -12.76 4.07
C LYS A 79 3.93 -11.79 2.95
N ILE A 80 4.67 -10.68 2.82
CA ILE A 80 4.48 -9.66 1.78
C ILE A 80 5.57 -9.78 0.71
N TYR A 81 5.16 -9.67 -0.56
CA TYR A 81 6.06 -9.66 -1.70
C TYR A 81 6.22 -8.23 -2.22
N LEU A 82 7.35 -7.58 -1.95
CA LEU A 82 7.61 -6.18 -2.29
C LEU A 82 7.47 -5.88 -3.78
N ASN A 83 7.88 -6.82 -4.63
CA ASN A 83 7.76 -6.69 -6.08
C ASN A 83 6.31 -6.69 -6.57
N LYS A 84 5.39 -7.32 -5.84
CA LYS A 84 3.96 -7.36 -6.17
C LYS A 84 3.18 -6.12 -5.74
N ILE A 85 3.72 -5.30 -4.84
CA ILE A 85 3.05 -4.08 -4.40
C ILE A 85 2.94 -3.11 -5.59
N PRO A 86 1.72 -2.67 -5.95
CA PRO A 86 1.52 -1.79 -7.11
C PRO A 86 2.01 -0.37 -6.83
N ILE A 87 2.72 0.19 -7.80
CA ILE A 87 3.09 1.61 -7.86
C ILE A 87 2.73 2.16 -9.24
N SER A 88 2.61 3.46 -9.36
CA SER A 88 2.36 4.11 -10.65
C SER A 88 3.59 4.03 -11.57
N LYS A 89 3.35 4.18 -12.88
CA LYS A 89 4.44 4.30 -13.87
C LYS A 89 5.31 5.53 -13.59
N GLN A 90 4.71 6.59 -13.09
CA GLN A 90 5.39 7.83 -12.72
C GLN A 90 6.34 7.62 -11.54
N LEU A 91 5.86 6.94 -10.49
CA LEU A 91 6.70 6.62 -9.34
C LEU A 91 7.81 5.64 -9.71
N LEU A 92 7.52 4.63 -10.54
CA LEU A 92 8.55 3.72 -11.03
C LEU A 92 9.65 4.48 -11.77
N LYS A 93 9.29 5.41 -12.68
CA LYS A 93 10.24 6.25 -13.39
C LYS A 93 11.10 7.10 -12.45
N LEU A 94 10.48 7.73 -11.45
CA LEU A 94 11.18 8.52 -10.43
C LEU A 94 12.17 7.65 -9.62
N ILE A 95 11.74 6.47 -9.19
CA ILE A 95 12.57 5.53 -8.42
C ILE A 95 13.80 5.11 -9.22
N LEU A 96 13.63 4.76 -10.50
CA LEU A 96 14.73 4.33 -11.37
C LEU A 96 15.71 5.48 -11.62
N ASN A 97 15.22 6.66 -11.97
CA ASN A 97 16.05 7.82 -12.29
C ASN A 97 16.85 8.33 -11.08
N LYS A 98 16.28 8.29 -9.88
CA LYS A 98 16.91 8.78 -8.65
C LYS A 98 17.54 7.67 -7.80
N LYS A 99 17.50 6.41 -8.26
CA LYS A 99 17.99 5.23 -7.53
C LYS A 99 17.39 5.08 -6.12
N PHE A 100 16.13 5.48 -5.96
CA PHE A 100 15.42 5.35 -4.69
C PHE A 100 14.99 3.89 -4.43
N LYS A 101 14.77 3.57 -3.15
CA LYS A 101 14.19 2.28 -2.77
C LYS A 101 12.66 2.38 -2.71
N LYS A 102 11.95 1.53 -3.43
CA LYS A 102 10.47 1.45 -3.46
C LYS A 102 9.86 1.46 -2.07
N ILE A 103 10.46 0.73 -1.14
CA ILE A 103 9.96 0.60 0.23
C ILE A 103 9.81 1.95 0.96
N LYS A 104 10.65 2.95 0.64
CA LYS A 104 10.56 4.29 1.20
C LYS A 104 9.19 4.93 0.93
N PHE A 105 8.64 4.75 -0.26
CA PHE A 105 7.42 5.41 -0.70
C PHE A 105 6.16 4.70 -0.16
N ILE A 106 6.14 3.37 -0.24
CA ILE A 106 4.97 2.58 0.17
C ILE A 106 4.83 2.39 1.69
N SER A 107 5.87 2.73 2.47
CA SER A 107 5.83 2.68 3.94
C SER A 107 5.27 3.95 4.58
N ASN A 108 4.99 4.98 3.78
CA ASN A 108 4.39 6.22 4.23
C ASN A 108 2.95 6.30 3.72
N GLY A 109 2.14 7.13 4.36
CA GLY A 109 0.70 7.13 4.20
C GLY A 109 0.15 8.07 3.13
N ASP A 110 -1.08 8.51 3.39
CA ASP A 110 -1.90 9.42 2.58
C ASP A 110 -2.35 8.87 1.21
N ASP A 111 -2.17 7.57 0.95
CA ASP A 111 -2.62 6.97 -0.32
C ASP A 111 -4.13 6.70 -0.34
N TYR A 112 -4.77 6.51 0.82
CA TYR A 112 -6.21 6.21 0.99
C TYR A 112 -6.70 5.05 0.14
N GLN A 113 -5.81 4.13 -0.18
CA GLN A 113 -6.15 2.87 -0.84
C GLN A 113 -6.66 1.86 0.18
N ILE A 114 -7.42 0.87 -0.27
CA ILE A 114 -7.99 -0.15 0.61
C ILE A 114 -6.99 -1.31 0.72
N LEU A 115 -6.54 -1.59 1.95
CA LEU A 115 -5.83 -2.81 2.32
C LEU A 115 -6.86 -3.80 2.88
N PHE A 116 -6.92 -5.01 2.38
CA PHE A 116 -7.87 -6.00 2.87
C PHE A 116 -7.33 -7.42 2.79
N THR A 117 -7.91 -8.30 3.61
CA THR A 117 -7.68 -9.73 3.54
C THR A 117 -8.90 -10.44 2.96
N ALA A 118 -8.68 -11.53 2.25
CA ALA A 118 -9.75 -12.35 1.71
C ALA A 118 -9.34 -13.82 1.64
N PRO A 119 -10.29 -14.76 1.80
CA PRO A 119 -10.04 -16.18 1.61
C PRO A 119 -9.74 -16.49 0.13
N LYS A 120 -8.98 -17.56 -0.11
CA LYS A 120 -8.56 -17.95 -1.48
C LYS A 120 -9.72 -18.14 -2.44
N PHE A 121 -10.85 -18.70 -1.99
CA PHE A 121 -11.99 -18.95 -2.84
C PHE A 121 -12.65 -17.68 -3.40
N ASN A 122 -12.42 -16.52 -2.78
CA ASN A 122 -12.89 -15.22 -3.29
C ASN A 122 -11.99 -14.60 -4.38
N GLN A 123 -10.84 -15.22 -4.70
CA GLN A 123 -9.88 -14.69 -5.66
C GLN A 123 -10.51 -14.42 -7.04
N LYS A 124 -11.36 -15.34 -7.53
CA LYS A 124 -12.07 -15.17 -8.81
C LYS A 124 -13.02 -13.97 -8.75
N LYS A 125 -13.86 -13.88 -7.71
CA LYS A 125 -14.79 -12.74 -7.52
C LYS A 125 -14.07 -11.39 -7.48
N ILE A 126 -12.93 -11.33 -6.78
CA ILE A 126 -12.11 -10.11 -6.68
C ILE A 126 -11.55 -9.71 -8.05
N ARG A 127 -11.01 -10.67 -8.79
CA ARG A 127 -10.47 -10.45 -10.14
C ARG A 127 -11.54 -9.99 -11.11
N ASP A 128 -12.68 -10.67 -11.15
CA ASP A 128 -13.77 -10.35 -12.07
C ASP A 128 -14.34 -8.96 -11.77
N PHE A 129 -14.47 -8.59 -10.50
CA PHE A 129 -14.86 -7.23 -10.08
C PHE A 129 -13.81 -6.19 -10.52
N SER A 130 -12.53 -6.46 -10.30
CA SER A 130 -11.42 -5.60 -10.71
C SER A 130 -11.46 -5.28 -12.20
N LEU A 131 -11.63 -6.31 -13.04
CA LEU A 131 -11.71 -6.17 -14.50
C LEU A 131 -12.96 -5.40 -14.93
N LYS A 132 -14.15 -5.81 -14.42
CA LYS A 132 -15.44 -5.18 -14.78
C LYS A 132 -15.48 -3.69 -14.46
N ASN A 133 -14.89 -3.27 -13.35
CA ASN A 133 -14.96 -1.90 -12.87
C ASN A 133 -13.70 -1.08 -13.17
N LYS A 134 -12.70 -1.66 -13.84
CA LYS A 134 -11.40 -1.04 -14.14
C LYS A 134 -10.70 -0.51 -12.88
N ILE A 135 -10.89 -1.18 -11.73
CA ILE A 135 -10.24 -0.87 -10.47
C ILE A 135 -9.07 -1.82 -10.30
N ARG A 136 -7.86 -1.29 -10.16
CA ARG A 136 -6.69 -2.12 -9.89
C ARG A 136 -6.80 -2.71 -8.49
N ILE A 137 -6.87 -4.04 -8.38
CA ILE A 137 -6.81 -4.78 -7.12
C ILE A 137 -5.68 -5.79 -7.24
N THR A 138 -4.71 -5.71 -6.35
CA THR A 138 -3.48 -6.51 -6.44
C THR A 138 -3.29 -7.35 -5.20
N LYS A 139 -3.11 -8.67 -5.37
CA LYS A 139 -2.64 -9.56 -4.30
C LYS A 139 -1.17 -9.29 -4.04
N ILE A 140 -0.85 -8.85 -2.82
CA ILE A 140 0.51 -8.47 -2.43
C ILE A 140 1.15 -9.45 -1.46
N GLY A 141 0.37 -10.37 -0.88
CA GLY A 141 0.88 -11.29 0.12
C GLY A 141 -0.15 -12.30 0.60
N ILE A 142 0.21 -12.96 1.69
CA ILE A 142 -0.64 -13.93 2.38
C ILE A 142 -0.56 -13.71 3.89
N MET A 143 -1.66 -13.99 4.58
CA MET A 143 -1.67 -14.16 6.03
C MET A 143 -1.15 -15.56 6.36
N THR A 144 -0.42 -15.67 7.46
CA THR A 144 0.08 -16.92 8.04
C THR A 144 -0.25 -16.97 9.50
N ASP A 145 -0.15 -18.16 10.12
CA ASP A 145 -0.23 -18.28 11.57
C ASP A 145 0.97 -17.60 12.25
N ASN A 146 0.88 -17.41 13.57
CA ASN A 146 1.94 -16.76 14.35
C ASN A 146 3.14 -17.65 14.67
N LYS A 147 3.14 -18.91 14.23
CA LYS A 147 4.31 -19.81 14.38
C LYS A 147 5.54 -19.24 13.68
N HIS A 148 5.32 -18.38 12.70
CA HIS A 148 6.37 -17.71 11.93
C HIS A 148 6.30 -16.19 12.11
N LYS A 149 7.46 -15.53 12.23
CA LYS A 149 7.53 -14.05 12.23
C LYS A 149 7.06 -13.50 10.90
N SER A 150 6.35 -12.37 10.93
CA SER A 150 5.99 -11.62 9.72
C SER A 150 7.23 -11.25 8.90
N ILE A 151 7.19 -11.45 7.59
CA ILE A 151 8.32 -11.23 6.69
C ILE A 151 7.90 -10.43 5.45
N ILE A 152 8.85 -9.65 4.95
CA ILE A 152 8.76 -8.96 3.67
C ILE A 152 9.87 -9.52 2.78
N LEU A 153 9.51 -9.93 1.57
CA LEU A 153 10.44 -10.49 0.60
C LEU A 153 10.61 -9.53 -0.58
N ASP A 154 11.84 -9.38 -1.05
CA ASP A 154 12.14 -8.69 -2.32
C ASP A 154 11.83 -9.60 -3.54
N GLY A 155 12.13 -9.09 -4.75
CA GLY A 155 11.92 -9.86 -5.99
C GLY A 155 12.79 -11.10 -6.11
N ALA A 156 13.88 -11.20 -5.35
CA ALA A 156 14.79 -12.34 -5.29
C ALA A 156 14.50 -13.30 -4.11
N GLY A 157 13.40 -13.06 -3.37
CA GLY A 157 13.04 -13.88 -2.21
C GLY A 157 13.84 -13.58 -0.93
N ARG A 158 14.67 -12.55 -0.90
CA ARG A 158 15.45 -12.18 0.29
C ARG A 158 14.59 -11.40 1.27
N ARG A 159 14.79 -11.61 2.58
CA ARG A 159 14.08 -10.87 3.63
C ARG A 159 14.53 -9.41 3.68
N ILE A 160 13.58 -8.51 3.81
CA ILE A 160 13.81 -7.07 3.98
C ILE A 160 13.42 -6.68 5.40
N SER A 161 14.31 -5.96 6.08
CA SER A 161 14.01 -5.31 7.36
C SER A 161 13.48 -3.90 7.14
N LEU A 162 12.40 -3.55 7.85
CA LEU A 162 11.86 -2.20 7.86
C LEU A 162 12.64 -1.32 8.85
N LYS A 163 13.28 -0.27 8.36
CA LYS A 163 13.87 0.77 9.22
C LYS A 163 12.80 1.72 9.77
N ASN A 164 11.76 2.02 8.98
CA ASN A 164 10.62 2.88 9.36
C ASN A 164 9.35 2.04 9.43
N LYS A 165 8.58 2.22 10.50
CA LYS A 165 7.34 1.47 10.79
C LYS A 165 6.05 2.21 10.39
N GLY A 166 6.13 3.29 9.59
CA GLY A 166 5.01 4.15 9.23
C GLY A 166 5.03 5.51 9.95
N TYR A 167 4.03 6.34 9.69
CA TYR A 167 3.83 7.60 10.38
C TYR A 167 3.26 7.35 11.78
N PHE A 168 3.85 7.97 12.82
CA PHE A 168 3.31 7.96 14.18
C PHE A 168 2.85 9.37 14.53
N HIS A 169 1.57 9.52 14.87
CA HIS A 169 1.10 10.73 15.52
C HIS A 169 1.71 10.80 16.92
N THR A 170 2.65 11.69 17.12
CA THR A 170 3.06 12.09 18.48
C THR A 170 2.01 13.06 19.00
N PHE A 171 1.10 12.58 19.82
CA PHE A 171 0.28 13.48 20.64
C PHE A 171 1.22 14.17 21.62
N TRP A 172 1.26 15.49 21.63
CA TRP A 172 1.93 16.25 22.67
C TRP A 172 1.27 15.88 24.01
N PRO A 173 2.04 15.49 25.04
CA PRO A 173 1.47 15.45 26.37
C PRO A 173 1.12 16.89 26.75
N SER A 174 -0.14 17.10 27.11
CA SER A 174 -0.66 18.34 27.70
C SER A 174 0.02 18.67 29.01
#